data_fd5ea96adc6765255d63310f073ab979
#
_entry.id   fd5ea96adc6765255d63310f073ab979
#
_cell.length_a   1.000
_cell.length_b   1.000
_cell.length_c   1.000
_cell.angle_alpha   90.00
_cell.angle_beta   90.00
_cell.angle_gamma   90.00
#
_symmetry.space_group_name_H-M   'P 1'
#
loop_
_entity.id
_entity.type
_entity.pdbx_description
1 polymer ?
#
loop_
_entity_poly.entity_id
_entity_poly.type
_entity_poly.pdbx_seq_one_letter_code
_entity_poly.pdbx_strand_id
1 'polypeptide(L)'
;MSVITPELLARFDVPGPRYTSYPTADRFDEAFGEADYVQALQQRQSGTLGKQPPLSLYVHIPFCESLCYYCACNKIITQHKERAAEYLRYLRKEVELHTRHLGRGQAVSQLHLGGGTPTFMSDEELRQLMALLREHFKFVPGGEYSVEVDPRTVDEQRLAVLAELGFNRLSFGVQDFDPAVQKVVHRIQPADQVFALVEASRRLGFESVNVDLIYGLPLQTPESFDRTLAQVNRLRPDRIALYAYAHLPERFKPQRRIHVEDLPAGAAKVAMLSRSLDALTEAGYVYIGMDHFALPDDALAVAKRQGRLHRNFQGYSTQADCDLIALGVSSIGRIGSTYSQNAKTMEAYVDLLDQGHLPVVRGLALTRDDLIRRSVIMALMCQGHLQYEAINLAWLVDFKTLFAQELTQLEAMQAQGLVQLSESGIQVTAMGWFFVRGVAMVFDRYVQADRNRSRFSKII
;
A
#
# COMPACT_ATOMS: atom_id res chain seq x y z
N MET A 1 20.65 11.59 17.20
CA MET A 1 19.91 11.90 15.96
C MET A 1 19.61 13.39 15.93
N SER A 2 19.69 14.09 14.80
CA SER A 2 19.26 15.49 14.70
C SER A 2 17.75 15.53 15.00
N VAL A 3 17.38 16.32 16.00
CA VAL A 3 16.00 16.45 16.46
C VAL A 3 15.15 17.02 15.31
N ILE A 4 14.10 16.33 14.91
CA ILE A 4 13.11 16.87 13.97
C ILE A 4 12.41 18.03 14.68
N THR A 5 12.59 19.26 14.20
CA THR A 5 12.04 20.44 14.88
C THR A 5 10.56 20.63 14.52
N PRO A 6 9.75 21.22 15.42
CA PRO A 6 8.36 21.55 15.14
C PRO A 6 8.19 22.44 13.90
N GLU A 7 9.15 23.35 13.65
CA GLU A 7 9.13 24.25 12.49
C GLU A 7 9.31 23.46 11.19
N LEU A 8 10.20 22.46 11.17
CA LEU A 8 10.42 21.60 10.02
C LEU A 8 9.17 20.76 9.74
N LEU A 9 8.57 20.19 10.79
CA LEU A 9 7.32 19.44 10.68
C LEU A 9 6.17 20.33 10.13
N ALA A 10 5.98 21.52 10.67
CA ALA A 10 4.95 22.47 10.21
C ALA A 10 5.11 22.84 8.73
N ARG A 11 6.36 22.98 8.26
CA ARG A 11 6.66 23.28 6.85
C ARG A 11 6.29 22.16 5.89
N PHE A 12 6.41 20.91 6.33
CA PHE A 12 6.06 19.73 5.53
C PHE A 12 4.68 19.16 5.86
N ASP A 13 3.89 19.81 6.72
CA ASP A 13 2.49 19.47 6.95
C ASP A 13 1.59 19.94 5.78
N VAL A 14 1.97 19.53 4.58
CA VAL A 14 1.27 19.84 3.32
C VAL A 14 0.67 18.56 2.73
N PRO A 15 -0.46 18.66 2.00
CA PRO A 15 -1.02 17.51 1.29
C PRO A 15 -0.06 17.00 0.22
N GLY A 16 0.16 15.68 0.17
CA GLY A 16 1.03 15.07 -0.82
C GLY A 16 0.70 13.62 -1.12
N PRO A 17 1.00 13.13 -2.33
CA PRO A 17 0.76 11.75 -2.74
C PRO A 17 1.56 10.75 -1.91
N ARG A 18 1.03 9.56 -1.72
CA ARG A 18 1.78 8.46 -1.09
C ARG A 18 2.68 7.70 -2.05
N TYR A 19 2.67 8.05 -3.33
CA TYR A 19 3.45 7.44 -4.41
C TYR A 19 3.42 5.90 -4.42
N THR A 20 2.23 5.34 -4.28
CA THR A 20 1.95 3.94 -4.62
C THR A 20 1.90 3.73 -6.14
N SER A 21 1.79 4.83 -6.88
CA SER A 21 1.94 4.96 -8.33
C SER A 21 2.44 6.36 -8.68
N TYR A 22 2.99 6.50 -9.87
CA TYR A 22 3.17 7.79 -10.52
C TYR A 22 2.92 7.63 -12.03
N PRO A 23 2.04 8.44 -12.63
CA PRO A 23 1.12 9.38 -11.96
C PRO A 23 0.15 8.70 -10.98
N THR A 24 -0.45 9.49 -10.08
CA THR A 24 -1.34 8.97 -9.04
C THR A 24 -2.74 8.65 -9.58
N ALA A 25 -3.50 7.79 -8.91
CA ALA A 25 -4.78 7.27 -9.39
C ALA A 25 -5.89 8.33 -9.58
N ASP A 26 -5.73 9.53 -9.05
CA ASP A 26 -6.62 10.67 -9.31
C ASP A 26 -6.46 11.24 -10.73
N ARG A 27 -5.39 10.82 -11.46
CA ARG A 27 -5.13 11.17 -12.86
C ARG A 27 -5.67 10.14 -13.85
N PHE A 28 -6.23 9.03 -13.38
CA PHE A 28 -6.84 8.05 -14.26
C PHE A 28 -8.06 8.64 -14.97
N ASP A 29 -8.14 8.37 -16.26
CA ASP A 29 -9.13 8.91 -17.18
C ASP A 29 -10.05 7.79 -17.69
N GLU A 30 -11.32 8.10 -17.92
CA GLU A 30 -12.32 7.18 -18.50
C GLU A 30 -12.10 6.96 -20.01
N ALA A 31 -11.27 7.79 -20.68
CA ALA A 31 -10.84 7.53 -22.05
C ALA A 31 -9.97 6.27 -22.17
N PHE A 32 -9.30 5.83 -21.09
CA PHE A 32 -8.64 4.53 -21.02
C PHE A 32 -9.64 3.47 -20.57
N GLY A 33 -9.96 2.54 -21.44
CA GLY A 33 -10.95 1.51 -21.17
C GLY A 33 -10.43 0.08 -21.32
N GLU A 34 -11.37 -0.87 -21.46
CA GLU A 34 -11.07 -2.29 -21.64
C GLU A 34 -10.15 -2.56 -22.82
N ALA A 35 -10.39 -1.90 -23.98
CA ALA A 35 -9.61 -2.13 -25.19
C ALA A 35 -8.11 -1.81 -25.00
N ASP A 36 -7.80 -0.68 -24.34
CA ASP A 36 -6.42 -0.30 -24.02
C ASP A 36 -5.77 -1.29 -23.05
N TYR A 37 -6.53 -1.74 -22.07
CA TYR A 37 -6.06 -2.73 -21.11
C TYR A 37 -5.80 -4.10 -21.75
N VAL A 38 -6.70 -4.58 -22.60
CA VAL A 38 -6.52 -5.82 -23.39
C VAL A 38 -5.28 -5.72 -24.27
N GLN A 39 -5.07 -4.58 -24.94
CA GLN A 39 -3.86 -4.35 -25.72
C GLN A 39 -2.59 -4.47 -24.87
N ALA A 40 -2.58 -3.91 -23.64
CA ALA A 40 -1.44 -4.02 -22.73
C ALA A 40 -1.19 -5.49 -22.30
N LEU A 41 -2.25 -6.27 -22.01
CA LEU A 41 -2.15 -7.69 -21.69
C LEU A 41 -1.55 -8.50 -22.87
N GLN A 42 -2.01 -8.24 -24.10
CA GLN A 42 -1.51 -8.89 -25.31
C GLN A 42 -0.06 -8.51 -25.62
N GLN A 43 0.32 -7.25 -25.44
CA GLN A 43 1.70 -6.79 -25.57
C GLN A 43 2.62 -7.49 -24.55
N ARG A 44 2.15 -7.68 -23.32
CA ARG A 44 2.88 -8.47 -22.34
C ARG A 44 3.03 -9.92 -22.82
N GLN A 45 1.97 -10.56 -23.30
CA GLN A 45 2.02 -11.94 -23.78
C GLN A 45 2.96 -12.12 -24.98
N SER A 46 2.94 -11.18 -25.91
CA SER A 46 3.76 -11.21 -27.13
C SER A 46 5.19 -10.72 -26.94
N GLY A 47 5.54 -10.16 -25.81
CA GLY A 47 6.87 -9.63 -25.50
C GLY A 47 7.96 -10.69 -25.69
N THR A 48 8.78 -10.53 -26.74
CA THR A 48 9.58 -11.60 -27.34
C THR A 48 11.02 -11.67 -26.87
N LEU A 49 11.47 -10.79 -25.98
CA LEU A 49 12.88 -10.73 -25.59
C LEU A 49 13.08 -11.23 -24.15
N GLY A 50 13.12 -12.56 -23.98
CA GLY A 50 13.51 -13.20 -22.75
C GLY A 50 12.35 -13.68 -21.87
N LYS A 51 12.66 -14.30 -20.73
CA LYS A 51 11.68 -14.76 -19.73
C LYS A 51 11.03 -13.55 -19.08
N GLN A 52 9.72 -13.43 -19.23
CA GLN A 52 8.97 -12.33 -18.61
C GLN A 52 9.09 -12.39 -17.07
N PRO A 53 9.18 -11.23 -16.39
CA PRO A 53 9.16 -11.20 -14.94
C PRO A 53 7.83 -11.79 -14.41
N PRO A 54 7.84 -12.45 -13.24
CA PRO A 54 6.63 -12.93 -12.62
C PRO A 54 5.61 -11.80 -12.39
N LEU A 55 4.34 -12.17 -12.29
CA LEU A 55 3.25 -11.27 -11.96
C LEU A 55 3.14 -11.07 -10.44
N SER A 56 2.60 -9.94 -10.06
CA SER A 56 1.93 -9.70 -8.79
C SER A 56 0.42 -9.80 -8.99
N LEU A 57 -0.29 -10.45 -8.09
CA LEU A 57 -1.75 -10.51 -8.06
C LEU A 57 -2.28 -9.73 -6.84
N TYR A 58 -3.31 -8.95 -7.05
CA TYR A 58 -4.11 -8.36 -5.97
C TYR A 58 -5.56 -8.82 -6.13
N VAL A 59 -6.18 -9.28 -5.06
CA VAL A 59 -7.61 -9.62 -5.05
C VAL A 59 -8.32 -8.75 -4.01
N HIS A 60 -9.25 -7.95 -4.46
CA HIS A 60 -10.06 -7.11 -3.60
C HIS A 60 -11.29 -7.87 -3.11
N ILE A 61 -11.40 -8.08 -1.79
CA ILE A 61 -12.58 -8.67 -1.15
C ILE A 61 -13.31 -7.52 -0.43
N PRO A 62 -14.45 -7.04 -0.95
CA PRO A 62 -15.05 -5.79 -0.48
C PRO A 62 -15.84 -5.92 0.82
N PHE A 63 -16.04 -7.11 1.36
CA PHE A 63 -16.98 -7.33 2.46
C PHE A 63 -16.36 -7.11 3.83
N CYS A 64 -17.15 -6.50 4.74
CA CYS A 64 -16.87 -6.43 6.17
C CYS A 64 -18.17 -6.67 6.96
N GLU A 65 -18.09 -7.31 8.13
CA GLU A 65 -19.23 -7.52 9.01
C GLU A 65 -19.58 -6.28 9.83
N SER A 66 -18.61 -5.43 10.09
CA SER A 66 -18.75 -4.25 10.95
C SER A 66 -18.09 -3.03 10.32
N LEU A 67 -18.69 -1.86 10.56
CA LEU A 67 -18.22 -0.57 10.07
C LEU A 67 -17.27 0.06 11.06
N CYS A 68 -16.00 0.21 10.70
CA CYS A 68 -15.06 1.06 11.43
C CYS A 68 -15.20 2.51 10.96
N TYR A 69 -15.34 3.47 11.90
CA TYR A 69 -15.69 4.85 11.54
C TYR A 69 -14.55 5.62 10.85
N TYR A 70 -13.30 5.24 11.08
CA TYR A 70 -12.14 5.86 10.41
C TYR A 70 -11.94 5.38 8.96
N CYS A 71 -12.58 4.27 8.56
CA CYS A 71 -12.22 3.51 7.36
C CYS A 71 -12.55 4.22 6.05
N ALA A 72 -11.54 4.32 5.17
CA ALA A 72 -11.62 4.92 3.85
C ALA A 72 -11.64 3.90 2.69
N CYS A 73 -11.57 2.58 2.97
CA CYS A 73 -11.55 1.55 1.95
C CYS A 73 -12.88 1.47 1.17
N ASN A 74 -12.81 0.97 -0.08
CA ASN A 74 -14.01 0.56 -0.81
C ASN A 74 -14.52 -0.74 -0.21
N LYS A 75 -15.66 -0.67 0.50
CA LYS A 75 -16.19 -1.79 1.26
C LYS A 75 -17.72 -1.82 1.27
N ILE A 76 -18.22 -3.00 1.51
CA ILE A 76 -19.66 -3.31 1.67
C ILE A 76 -19.85 -3.91 3.05
N ILE A 77 -20.62 -3.22 3.90
CA ILE A 77 -20.95 -3.74 5.23
C ILE A 77 -22.14 -4.66 5.09
N THR A 78 -21.96 -5.93 5.46
CA THR A 78 -23.01 -6.94 5.38
C THR A 78 -22.73 -8.11 6.33
N GLN A 79 -23.81 -8.75 6.81
CA GLN A 79 -23.75 -10.02 7.52
C GLN A 79 -24.20 -11.19 6.64
N HIS A 80 -24.62 -10.91 5.41
CA HIS A 80 -25.05 -11.88 4.42
C HIS A 80 -23.84 -12.61 3.83
N LYS A 81 -23.46 -13.75 4.41
CA LYS A 81 -22.29 -14.54 4.02
C LYS A 81 -22.39 -15.10 2.60
N GLU A 82 -23.60 -15.40 2.13
CA GLU A 82 -23.89 -15.88 0.76
C GLU A 82 -23.39 -14.94 -0.33
N ARG A 83 -23.20 -13.66 -0.04
CA ARG A 83 -22.66 -12.68 -0.99
C ARG A 83 -21.20 -12.98 -1.38
N ALA A 84 -20.45 -13.65 -0.52
CA ALA A 84 -19.07 -14.05 -0.83
C ALA A 84 -19.04 -15.14 -1.90
N ALA A 85 -19.92 -16.14 -1.83
CA ALA A 85 -20.05 -17.18 -2.85
C ALA A 85 -20.46 -16.60 -4.22
N GLU A 86 -21.39 -15.64 -4.22
CA GLU A 86 -21.78 -14.94 -5.44
C GLU A 86 -20.59 -14.17 -6.03
N TYR A 87 -19.89 -13.41 -5.20
CA TYR A 87 -18.73 -12.65 -5.64
C TYR A 87 -17.61 -13.52 -6.20
N LEU A 88 -17.39 -14.70 -5.61
CA LEU A 88 -16.40 -15.65 -6.10
C LEU A 88 -16.72 -16.14 -7.52
N ARG A 89 -18.02 -16.28 -7.88
CA ARG A 89 -18.41 -16.59 -9.27
C ARG A 89 -18.01 -15.50 -10.25
N TYR A 90 -18.10 -14.22 -9.84
CA TYR A 90 -17.68 -13.09 -10.67
C TYR A 90 -16.15 -12.97 -10.73
N LEU A 91 -15.44 -13.22 -9.64
CA LEU A 91 -13.97 -13.31 -9.68
C LEU A 91 -13.50 -14.42 -10.65
N ARG A 92 -14.21 -15.56 -10.72
CA ARG A 92 -13.93 -16.61 -11.69
C ARG A 92 -14.05 -16.08 -13.14
N LYS A 93 -15.14 -15.41 -13.46
CA LYS A 93 -15.32 -14.80 -14.79
C LYS A 93 -14.20 -13.82 -15.13
N GLU A 94 -13.82 -12.99 -14.17
CA GLU A 94 -12.76 -12.00 -14.35
C GLU A 94 -11.40 -12.67 -14.58
N VAL A 95 -11.04 -13.69 -13.80
CA VAL A 95 -9.80 -14.47 -13.97
C VAL A 95 -9.75 -15.15 -15.34
N GLU A 96 -10.87 -15.74 -15.78
CA GLU A 96 -10.98 -16.38 -17.08
C GLU A 96 -10.80 -15.38 -18.24
N LEU A 97 -11.38 -14.17 -18.12
CA LEU A 97 -11.20 -13.09 -19.08
C LEU A 97 -9.75 -12.62 -19.14
N HIS A 98 -9.11 -12.40 -18.00
CA HIS A 98 -7.69 -12.03 -17.96
C HIS A 98 -6.81 -13.08 -18.64
N THR A 99 -6.98 -14.34 -18.29
CA THR A 99 -6.13 -15.41 -18.81
C THR A 99 -6.42 -15.79 -20.26
N ARG A 100 -7.56 -15.38 -20.80
CA ARG A 100 -7.85 -15.46 -22.23
C ARG A 100 -6.91 -14.57 -23.06
N HIS A 101 -6.57 -13.38 -22.54
CA HIS A 101 -5.69 -12.42 -23.18
C HIS A 101 -4.20 -12.58 -22.80
N LEU A 102 -3.95 -13.00 -21.57
CA LEU A 102 -2.60 -13.11 -21.02
C LEU A 102 -1.96 -14.51 -21.20
N GLY A 103 -2.80 -15.52 -21.45
CA GLY A 103 -2.39 -16.94 -21.40
C GLY A 103 -2.41 -17.50 -19.96
N ARG A 104 -2.67 -18.79 -19.83
CA ARG A 104 -2.62 -19.52 -18.57
C ARG A 104 -1.18 -19.84 -18.15
N GLY A 105 -0.98 -20.10 -16.87
CA GLY A 105 0.31 -20.58 -16.33
C GLY A 105 1.38 -19.49 -16.18
N GLN A 106 1.00 -18.21 -16.25
CA GLN A 106 1.91 -17.12 -15.94
C GLN A 106 2.45 -17.25 -14.52
N ALA A 107 3.77 -17.06 -14.36
CA ALA A 107 4.42 -17.14 -13.05
C ALA A 107 3.95 -15.99 -12.14
N VAL A 108 3.63 -16.31 -10.89
CA VAL A 108 3.21 -15.35 -9.85
C VAL A 108 4.18 -15.43 -8.68
N SER A 109 4.88 -14.34 -8.38
CA SER A 109 5.78 -14.23 -7.23
C SER A 109 5.17 -13.48 -6.06
N GLN A 110 4.03 -12.83 -6.25
CA GLN A 110 3.37 -12.06 -5.21
C GLN A 110 1.84 -12.20 -5.33
N LEU A 111 1.17 -12.48 -4.20
CA LEU A 111 -0.28 -12.43 -4.06
C LEU A 111 -0.62 -11.61 -2.82
N HIS A 112 -1.61 -10.72 -2.94
CA HIS A 112 -2.18 -10.02 -1.81
C HIS A 112 -3.71 -10.07 -1.84
N LEU A 113 -4.32 -10.60 -0.77
CA LEU A 113 -5.75 -10.45 -0.55
C LEU A 113 -5.99 -9.27 0.41
N GLY A 114 -6.77 -8.31 -0.04
CA GLY A 114 -7.04 -7.10 0.74
C GLY A 114 -8.43 -6.52 0.48
N GLY A 115 -8.65 -5.28 0.95
CA GLY A 115 -9.83 -4.48 0.65
C GLY A 115 -10.73 -4.16 1.83
N GLY A 116 -11.81 -4.91 2.01
CA GLY A 116 -12.65 -4.89 3.20
C GLY A 116 -12.04 -5.78 4.28
N THR A 117 -12.44 -7.05 4.26
CA THR A 117 -11.90 -8.10 5.13
C THR A 117 -11.88 -9.41 4.35
N PRO A 118 -10.73 -9.88 3.84
CA PRO A 118 -10.65 -11.14 3.09
C PRO A 118 -11.17 -12.34 3.88
N THR A 119 -10.98 -12.35 5.18
CA THR A 119 -11.48 -13.38 6.11
C THR A 119 -13.00 -13.31 6.36
N PHE A 120 -13.73 -12.44 5.67
CA PHE A 120 -15.19 -12.50 5.54
C PHE A 120 -15.63 -13.76 4.81
N MET A 121 -14.85 -14.21 3.81
CA MET A 121 -15.06 -15.47 3.10
C MET A 121 -14.91 -16.65 4.06
N SER A 122 -15.71 -17.69 3.90
CA SER A 122 -15.55 -18.96 4.61
C SER A 122 -14.24 -19.67 4.21
N ASP A 123 -13.83 -20.67 4.99
CA ASP A 123 -12.65 -21.49 4.67
C ASP A 123 -12.78 -22.17 3.31
N GLU A 124 -13.98 -22.65 3.01
CA GLU A 124 -14.26 -23.31 1.73
C GLU A 124 -14.18 -22.32 0.56
N GLU A 125 -14.72 -21.12 0.72
CA GLU A 125 -14.64 -20.08 -0.33
C GLU A 125 -13.20 -19.62 -0.54
N LEU A 126 -12.36 -19.52 0.51
CA LEU A 126 -10.94 -19.24 0.39
C LEU A 126 -10.19 -20.37 -0.33
N ARG A 127 -10.53 -21.65 -0.05
CA ARG A 127 -9.99 -22.79 -0.79
C ARG A 127 -10.36 -22.76 -2.26
N GLN A 128 -11.61 -22.43 -2.56
CA GLN A 128 -12.08 -22.29 -3.95
C GLN A 128 -11.39 -21.14 -4.67
N LEU A 129 -11.20 -19.98 -4.02
CA LEU A 129 -10.44 -18.86 -4.58
C LEU A 129 -9.00 -19.25 -4.89
N MET A 130 -8.31 -19.88 -3.94
CA MET A 130 -6.92 -20.30 -4.15
C MET A 130 -6.80 -21.40 -5.20
N ALA A 131 -7.76 -22.33 -5.26
CA ALA A 131 -7.82 -23.34 -6.32
C ALA A 131 -8.01 -22.69 -7.71
N LEU A 132 -8.94 -21.73 -7.82
CA LEU A 132 -9.14 -20.94 -9.04
C LEU A 132 -7.84 -20.24 -9.49
N LEU A 133 -7.18 -19.54 -8.56
CA LEU A 133 -5.95 -18.84 -8.91
C LEU A 133 -4.84 -19.80 -9.34
N ARG A 134 -4.70 -20.96 -8.69
CA ARG A 134 -3.71 -21.99 -9.05
C ARG A 134 -4.03 -22.73 -10.35
N GLU A 135 -5.29 -22.82 -10.73
CA GLU A 135 -5.69 -23.37 -12.03
C GLU A 135 -5.21 -22.48 -13.18
N HIS A 136 -5.20 -21.16 -12.96
CA HIS A 136 -4.92 -20.17 -14.00
C HIS A 136 -3.46 -19.65 -13.99
N PHE A 137 -2.83 -19.61 -12.82
CA PHE A 137 -1.49 -19.05 -12.60
C PHE A 137 -0.56 -20.05 -11.93
N LYS A 138 0.74 -19.92 -12.18
CA LYS A 138 1.78 -20.73 -11.56
C LYS A 138 2.45 -19.96 -10.43
N PHE A 139 2.10 -20.27 -9.19
CA PHE A 139 2.74 -19.71 -8.01
C PHE A 139 4.19 -20.21 -7.88
N VAL A 140 5.14 -19.28 -7.75
CA VAL A 140 6.56 -19.65 -7.65
C VAL A 140 6.94 -19.98 -6.20
N PRO A 141 7.84 -20.95 -5.96
CA PRO A 141 8.38 -21.18 -4.62
C PRO A 141 9.10 -19.92 -4.09
N GLY A 142 8.92 -19.63 -2.81
CA GLY A 142 9.52 -18.44 -2.17
C GLY A 142 8.88 -17.10 -2.57
N GLY A 143 7.68 -17.12 -3.16
CA GLY A 143 6.89 -15.94 -3.41
C GLY A 143 6.33 -15.33 -2.13
N GLU A 144 5.87 -14.08 -2.20
CA GLU A 144 5.21 -13.37 -1.09
C GLU A 144 3.70 -13.49 -1.23
N TYR A 145 3.07 -14.28 -0.37
CA TYR A 145 1.62 -14.52 -0.40
C TYR A 145 1.01 -14.03 0.90
N SER A 146 0.31 -12.90 0.83
CA SER A 146 -0.15 -12.15 1.99
C SER A 146 -1.66 -11.96 2.02
N VAL A 147 -2.21 -11.82 3.22
CA VAL A 147 -3.62 -11.56 3.45
C VAL A 147 -3.81 -10.57 4.59
N GLU A 148 -4.72 -9.60 4.38
CA GLU A 148 -5.20 -8.69 5.42
C GLU A 148 -6.19 -9.41 6.32
N VAL A 149 -6.01 -9.28 7.63
CA VAL A 149 -6.80 -9.96 8.66
C VAL A 149 -7.38 -8.97 9.65
N ASP A 150 -8.68 -9.03 9.84
CA ASP A 150 -9.32 -8.39 10.99
C ASP A 150 -9.25 -9.34 12.19
N PRO A 151 -8.51 -9.00 13.27
CA PRO A 151 -8.36 -9.89 14.44
C PRO A 151 -9.67 -10.35 15.07
N ARG A 152 -10.76 -9.59 14.85
CA ARG A 152 -12.10 -9.90 15.40
C ARG A 152 -12.80 -11.05 14.70
N THR A 153 -12.34 -11.44 13.49
CA THR A 153 -13.02 -12.38 12.60
C THR A 153 -12.28 -13.71 12.46
N VAL A 154 -11.20 -13.91 13.18
CA VAL A 154 -10.33 -15.08 13.07
C VAL A 154 -9.96 -15.66 14.42
N ASP A 155 -9.63 -16.93 14.40
CA ASP A 155 -9.03 -17.72 15.48
C ASP A 155 -7.81 -18.49 14.94
N GLU A 156 -7.15 -19.28 15.80
CA GLU A 156 -6.00 -20.09 15.41
C GLU A 156 -6.34 -21.12 14.33
N GLN A 157 -7.54 -21.71 14.35
CA GLN A 157 -7.98 -22.67 13.34
C GLN A 157 -8.08 -22.01 11.96
N ARG A 158 -8.61 -20.80 11.91
CA ARG A 158 -8.69 -19.99 10.70
C ARG A 158 -7.31 -19.63 10.14
N LEU A 159 -6.36 -19.27 11.03
CA LEU A 159 -4.97 -19.02 10.64
C LEU A 159 -4.30 -20.30 10.09
N ALA A 160 -4.60 -21.47 10.64
CA ALA A 160 -4.08 -22.74 10.12
C ALA A 160 -4.56 -22.99 8.68
N VAL A 161 -5.83 -22.67 8.36
CA VAL A 161 -6.34 -22.77 6.99
C VAL A 161 -5.59 -21.81 6.05
N LEU A 162 -5.31 -20.58 6.48
CA LEU A 162 -4.53 -19.64 5.67
C LEU A 162 -3.11 -20.15 5.40
N ALA A 163 -2.45 -20.74 6.40
CA ALA A 163 -1.13 -21.38 6.23
C ALA A 163 -1.20 -22.58 5.27
N GLU A 164 -2.20 -23.45 5.41
CA GLU A 164 -2.46 -24.59 4.48
C GLU A 164 -2.64 -24.11 3.03
N LEU A 165 -3.32 -22.98 2.84
CA LEU A 165 -3.51 -22.35 1.54
C LEU A 165 -2.23 -21.73 0.95
N GLY A 166 -1.14 -21.70 1.71
CA GLY A 166 0.17 -21.24 1.28
C GLY A 166 0.40 -19.75 1.49
N PHE A 167 -0.44 -19.07 2.27
CA PHE A 167 -0.12 -17.72 2.72
C PHE A 167 1.03 -17.77 3.72
N ASN A 168 2.04 -16.95 3.51
CA ASN A 168 3.23 -16.89 4.35
C ASN A 168 3.39 -15.53 5.07
N ARG A 169 2.47 -14.59 4.82
CA ARG A 169 2.47 -13.27 5.45
C ARG A 169 1.06 -12.86 5.87
N LEU A 170 0.95 -12.28 7.07
CA LEU A 170 -0.30 -11.75 7.59
C LEU A 170 -0.18 -10.25 7.89
N SER A 171 -1.25 -9.49 7.66
CA SER A 171 -1.36 -8.11 8.13
C SER A 171 -2.57 -7.97 9.05
N PHE A 172 -2.32 -7.75 10.34
CA PHE A 172 -3.38 -7.55 11.33
C PHE A 172 -3.72 -6.07 11.49
N GLY A 173 -4.97 -5.70 11.20
CA GLY A 173 -5.47 -4.37 11.46
C GLY A 173 -5.72 -4.15 12.97
N VAL A 174 -4.73 -3.77 13.74
CA VAL A 174 -4.83 -3.49 15.18
C VAL A 174 -5.31 -2.07 15.44
N GLN A 175 -4.74 -1.10 14.78
CA GLN A 175 -5.02 0.34 14.82
C GLN A 175 -4.65 1.02 16.15
N ASP A 176 -5.18 0.57 17.28
CA ASP A 176 -4.89 1.03 18.63
C ASP A 176 -5.28 -0.03 19.65
N PHE A 177 -4.59 -0.07 20.80
CA PHE A 177 -4.94 -0.93 21.93
C PHE A 177 -5.76 -0.22 23.02
N ASP A 178 -5.89 1.12 22.99
CA ASP A 178 -6.66 1.86 23.97
C ASP A 178 -8.16 1.59 23.83
N PRO A 179 -8.86 1.07 24.88
CA PRO A 179 -10.28 0.72 24.78
C PRO A 179 -11.21 1.90 24.49
N ALA A 180 -10.86 3.13 24.93
CA ALA A 180 -11.67 4.31 24.68
C ALA A 180 -11.58 4.70 23.19
N VAL A 181 -10.38 4.64 22.61
CA VAL A 181 -10.16 4.85 21.18
C VAL A 181 -10.90 3.79 20.36
N GLN A 182 -10.74 2.51 20.70
CA GLN A 182 -11.42 1.41 20.01
C GLN A 182 -12.95 1.58 20.01
N LYS A 183 -13.51 2.01 21.15
CA LYS A 183 -14.94 2.24 21.29
C LYS A 183 -15.44 3.38 20.40
N VAL A 184 -14.75 4.52 20.37
CA VAL A 184 -15.18 5.70 19.61
C VAL A 184 -15.05 5.50 18.11
N VAL A 185 -14.10 4.67 17.65
CA VAL A 185 -13.95 4.31 16.23
C VAL A 185 -14.73 3.05 15.83
N HIS A 186 -15.51 2.47 16.74
CA HIS A 186 -16.30 1.26 16.54
C HIS A 186 -15.47 0.04 16.09
N ARG A 187 -14.32 -0.17 16.77
CA ARG A 187 -13.44 -1.32 16.53
C ARG A 187 -12.90 -1.88 17.83
N ILE A 188 -13.76 -2.57 18.58
CA ILE A 188 -13.41 -3.19 19.86
C ILE A 188 -12.72 -4.53 19.58
N GLN A 189 -11.51 -4.68 20.05
CA GLN A 189 -10.70 -5.89 19.95
C GLN A 189 -9.79 -6.01 21.17
N PRO A 190 -9.97 -7.05 22.03
CA PRO A 190 -9.13 -7.25 23.21
C PRO A 190 -7.66 -7.47 22.83
N ALA A 191 -6.74 -6.86 23.56
CA ALA A 191 -5.31 -7.00 23.31
C ALA A 191 -4.87 -8.48 23.38
N ASP A 192 -5.36 -9.23 24.36
CA ASP A 192 -5.00 -10.65 24.54
C ASP A 192 -5.36 -11.51 23.33
N GLN A 193 -6.46 -11.20 22.64
CA GLN A 193 -6.82 -11.87 21.39
C GLN A 193 -5.78 -11.62 20.30
N VAL A 194 -5.33 -10.38 20.14
CA VAL A 194 -4.30 -10.03 19.15
C VAL A 194 -2.98 -10.72 19.48
N PHE A 195 -2.59 -10.74 20.77
CA PHE A 195 -1.38 -11.45 21.20
C PHE A 195 -1.46 -12.94 20.88
N ALA A 196 -2.57 -13.60 21.22
CA ALA A 196 -2.78 -15.01 20.92
C ALA A 196 -2.70 -15.32 19.42
N LEU A 197 -3.30 -14.45 18.56
CA LEU A 197 -3.25 -14.62 17.11
C LEU A 197 -1.84 -14.47 16.53
N VAL A 198 -1.06 -13.49 17.01
CA VAL A 198 0.32 -13.31 16.55
C VAL A 198 1.22 -14.47 16.99
N GLU A 199 1.05 -14.99 18.21
CA GLU A 199 1.75 -16.19 18.65
C GLU A 199 1.35 -17.44 17.85
N ALA A 200 0.06 -17.62 17.58
CA ALA A 200 -0.43 -18.69 16.71
C ALA A 200 0.16 -18.60 15.30
N SER A 201 0.24 -17.39 14.75
CA SER A 201 0.86 -17.16 13.42
C SER A 201 2.31 -17.64 13.37
N ARG A 202 3.09 -17.37 14.43
CA ARG A 202 4.48 -17.84 14.52
C ARG A 202 4.55 -19.37 14.63
N ARG A 203 3.70 -19.99 15.46
CA ARG A 203 3.64 -21.48 15.56
C ARG A 203 3.26 -22.14 14.24
N LEU A 204 2.39 -21.50 13.47
CA LEU A 204 1.94 -21.98 12.15
C LEU A 204 2.93 -21.72 11.03
N GLY A 205 4.08 -21.07 11.31
CA GLY A 205 5.17 -20.89 10.35
C GLY A 205 5.00 -19.72 9.38
N PHE A 206 4.14 -18.72 9.69
CA PHE A 206 4.13 -17.51 8.89
C PHE A 206 5.48 -16.79 8.98
N GLU A 207 6.03 -16.42 7.83
CA GLU A 207 7.37 -15.82 7.70
C GLU A 207 7.42 -14.37 8.17
N SER A 208 6.29 -13.64 8.08
CA SER A 208 6.21 -12.25 8.49
C SER A 208 4.79 -11.88 8.92
N VAL A 209 4.70 -11.24 10.08
CA VAL A 209 3.46 -10.69 10.63
C VAL A 209 3.57 -9.18 10.69
N ASN A 210 2.70 -8.49 9.96
CA ASN A 210 2.55 -7.03 10.00
C ASN A 210 1.41 -6.63 10.94
N VAL A 211 1.59 -5.49 11.61
CA VAL A 211 0.55 -4.83 12.41
C VAL A 211 0.32 -3.43 11.87
N ASP A 212 -0.94 -3.13 11.54
CA ASP A 212 -1.33 -1.79 11.15
C ASP A 212 -1.75 -0.99 12.38
N LEU A 213 -1.20 0.21 12.53
CA LEU A 213 -1.51 1.17 13.58
C LEU A 213 -1.96 2.49 12.96
N ILE A 214 -2.79 3.23 13.67
CA ILE A 214 -3.23 4.57 13.24
C ILE A 214 -3.03 5.55 14.39
N TYR A 215 -2.22 6.58 14.17
CA TYR A 215 -2.13 7.71 15.10
C TYR A 215 -2.99 8.88 14.64
N GLY A 216 -3.43 9.70 15.56
CA GLY A 216 -4.33 10.84 15.30
C GLY A 216 -5.81 10.45 15.25
N LEU A 217 -6.19 9.28 15.75
CA LEU A 217 -7.58 8.87 15.97
C LEU A 217 -8.24 9.69 17.08
N PRO A 218 -9.59 9.77 17.10
CA PRO A 218 -10.29 10.49 18.17
C PRO A 218 -9.92 9.92 19.56
N LEU A 219 -9.84 10.80 20.55
CA LEU A 219 -9.47 10.57 21.94
C LEU A 219 -8.01 10.12 22.15
N GLN A 220 -7.20 9.95 21.12
CA GLN A 220 -5.78 9.66 21.32
C GLN A 220 -5.04 10.89 21.88
N THR A 221 -4.13 10.61 22.82
CA THR A 221 -3.11 11.54 23.30
C THR A 221 -1.73 10.93 23.10
N PRO A 222 -0.64 11.73 23.13
CA PRO A 222 0.71 11.18 23.10
C PRO A 222 0.92 10.08 24.15
N GLU A 223 0.41 10.26 25.36
CA GLU A 223 0.56 9.31 26.48
C GLU A 223 -0.27 8.05 26.29
N SER A 224 -1.49 8.14 25.71
CA SER A 224 -2.28 6.95 25.39
C SER A 224 -1.64 6.14 24.28
N PHE A 225 -1.08 6.83 23.29
CA PHE A 225 -0.41 6.16 22.16
C PHE A 225 0.93 5.54 22.59
N ASP A 226 1.66 6.14 23.52
CA ASP A 226 2.85 5.50 24.12
C ASP A 226 2.51 4.14 24.79
N ARG A 227 1.34 4.03 25.43
CA ARG A 227 0.86 2.75 25.97
C ARG A 227 0.58 1.72 24.89
N THR A 228 0.01 2.15 23.76
CA THR A 228 -0.19 1.29 22.59
C THR A 228 1.15 0.83 22.00
N LEU A 229 2.13 1.73 21.85
CA LEU A 229 3.48 1.39 21.37
C LEU A 229 4.19 0.40 22.32
N ALA A 230 4.05 0.56 23.64
CA ALA A 230 4.60 -0.39 24.60
C ALA A 230 4.02 -1.81 24.42
N GLN A 231 2.71 -1.92 24.13
CA GLN A 231 2.10 -3.21 23.81
C GLN A 231 2.58 -3.78 22.47
N VAL A 232 2.72 -2.94 21.44
CA VAL A 232 3.27 -3.34 20.14
C VAL A 232 4.72 -3.82 20.27
N ASN A 233 5.55 -3.12 21.03
CA ASN A 233 6.93 -3.54 21.31
C ASN A 233 7.00 -4.90 22.03
N ARG A 234 6.06 -5.17 22.96
CA ARG A 234 5.93 -6.47 23.62
C ARG A 234 5.43 -7.55 22.66
N LEU A 235 4.48 -7.22 21.79
CA LEU A 235 3.95 -8.12 20.75
C LEU A 235 5.03 -8.48 19.73
N ARG A 236 5.94 -7.53 19.43
CA ARG A 236 7.09 -7.66 18.54
C ARG A 236 6.75 -8.22 17.17
N PRO A 237 5.82 -7.61 16.41
CA PRO A 237 5.56 -8.04 15.04
C PRO A 237 6.80 -7.85 14.16
N ASP A 238 6.87 -8.56 13.03
CA ASP A 238 7.98 -8.43 12.09
C ASP A 238 7.97 -7.09 11.36
N ARG A 239 6.76 -6.56 11.11
CA ARG A 239 6.51 -5.27 10.46
C ARG A 239 5.46 -4.46 11.18
N ILE A 240 5.57 -3.16 11.06
CA ILE A 240 4.58 -2.20 11.56
C ILE A 240 4.31 -1.19 10.45
N ALA A 241 3.03 -0.99 10.14
CA ALA A 241 2.57 0.11 9.30
C ALA A 241 1.84 1.13 10.20
N LEU A 242 2.43 2.32 10.35
CA LEU A 242 1.96 3.37 11.24
C LEU A 242 1.36 4.53 10.44
N TYR A 243 0.04 4.56 10.29
CA TYR A 243 -0.65 5.54 9.44
C TYR A 243 -1.13 6.75 10.23
N ALA A 244 -0.99 7.95 9.64
CA ALA A 244 -1.68 9.13 10.12
C ALA A 244 -3.18 9.05 9.76
N TYR A 245 -4.05 9.31 10.73
CA TYR A 245 -5.47 9.46 10.47
C TYR A 245 -5.75 10.75 9.67
N ALA A 246 -6.37 10.60 8.50
CA ALA A 246 -6.87 11.71 7.70
C ALA A 246 -8.39 11.81 7.84
N HIS A 247 -8.88 12.90 8.44
CA HIS A 247 -10.31 13.15 8.60
C HIS A 247 -10.86 13.85 7.36
N LEU A 248 -11.62 13.12 6.54
CA LEU A 248 -12.19 13.56 5.26
C LEU A 248 -13.68 13.14 5.17
N PRO A 249 -14.56 13.62 6.07
CA PRO A 249 -15.96 13.18 6.17
C PRO A 249 -16.80 13.51 4.93
N GLU A 250 -16.40 14.52 4.15
CA GLU A 250 -17.04 14.85 2.88
C GLU A 250 -16.83 13.72 1.84
N ARG A 251 -15.67 13.07 1.90
CA ARG A 251 -15.31 11.99 0.99
C ARG A 251 -15.69 10.61 1.51
N PHE A 252 -15.57 10.39 2.83
CA PHE A 252 -15.79 9.10 3.48
C PHE A 252 -16.93 9.17 4.49
N LYS A 253 -18.12 8.74 4.07
CA LYS A 253 -19.35 8.79 4.90
C LYS A 253 -19.20 8.21 6.32
N PRO A 254 -18.46 7.11 6.56
CA PRO A 254 -18.27 6.58 7.92
C PRO A 254 -17.63 7.59 8.88
N GLN A 255 -16.72 8.42 8.39
CA GLN A 255 -16.00 9.42 9.20
C GLN A 255 -16.90 10.56 9.73
N ARG A 256 -18.11 10.72 9.20
CA ARG A 256 -19.12 11.66 9.72
C ARG A 256 -19.62 11.31 11.14
N ARG A 257 -19.30 10.09 11.62
CA ARG A 257 -19.61 9.65 12.99
C ARG A 257 -18.51 10.00 14.00
N ILE A 258 -17.39 10.55 13.54
CA ILE A 258 -16.29 11.02 14.38
C ILE A 258 -16.48 12.51 14.62
N HIS A 259 -16.52 12.90 15.89
CA HIS A 259 -16.62 14.29 16.28
C HIS A 259 -15.26 14.97 16.14
N VAL A 260 -15.24 16.15 15.53
CA VAL A 260 -13.99 16.89 15.24
C VAL A 260 -13.31 17.34 16.54
N GLU A 261 -14.08 17.65 17.57
CA GLU A 261 -13.62 18.01 18.91
C GLU A 261 -12.85 16.91 19.65
N ASP A 262 -13.10 15.65 19.27
CA ASP A 262 -12.39 14.50 19.83
C ASP A 262 -11.03 14.25 19.15
N LEU A 263 -10.76 14.92 18.02
CA LEU A 263 -9.53 14.71 17.27
C LEU A 263 -8.36 15.44 17.94
N PRO A 264 -7.18 14.79 18.04
CA PRO A 264 -6.00 15.44 18.60
C PRO A 264 -5.55 16.63 17.73
N ALA A 265 -5.12 17.69 18.39
CA ALA A 265 -4.53 18.84 17.72
C ALA A 265 -3.27 18.49 16.93
N GLY A 266 -2.89 19.31 15.95
CA GLY A 266 -1.73 19.07 15.11
C GLY A 266 -0.44 18.83 15.90
N ALA A 267 -0.19 19.61 16.96
CA ALA A 267 0.98 19.42 17.83
C ALA A 267 0.99 18.05 18.55
N ALA A 268 -0.18 17.55 18.95
CA ALA A 268 -0.29 16.22 19.54
C ALA A 268 0.01 15.10 18.53
N LYS A 269 -0.47 15.24 17.28
CA LYS A 269 -0.14 14.28 16.19
C LYS A 269 1.35 14.24 15.92
N VAL A 270 2.00 15.39 15.85
CA VAL A 270 3.45 15.52 15.68
C VAL A 270 4.18 14.83 16.84
N ALA A 271 3.74 15.07 18.08
CA ALA A 271 4.33 14.42 19.26
C ALA A 271 4.16 12.89 19.21
N MET A 272 2.99 12.38 18.83
CA MET A 272 2.77 10.94 18.66
C MET A 272 3.71 10.35 17.62
N LEU A 273 3.85 10.99 16.46
CA LEU A 273 4.76 10.51 15.41
C LEU A 273 6.23 10.50 15.89
N SER A 274 6.70 11.60 16.48
CA SER A 274 8.07 11.69 16.98
C SER A 274 8.38 10.62 18.03
N ARG A 275 7.49 10.46 19.04
CA ARG A 275 7.62 9.43 20.09
C ARG A 275 7.57 8.02 19.49
N SER A 276 6.75 7.80 18.46
CA SER A 276 6.69 6.49 17.77
C SER A 276 7.99 6.16 17.07
N LEU A 277 8.59 7.13 16.37
CA LEU A 277 9.88 6.97 15.70
C LEU A 277 10.97 6.58 16.72
N ASP A 278 11.04 7.29 17.86
CA ASP A 278 12.01 7.01 18.91
C ASP A 278 11.75 5.62 19.52
N ALA A 279 10.52 5.34 19.98
CA ALA A 279 10.17 4.10 20.64
C ALA A 279 10.39 2.84 19.78
N LEU A 280 10.05 2.92 18.49
CA LEU A 280 10.23 1.79 17.57
C LEU A 280 11.70 1.61 17.17
N THR A 281 12.46 2.70 17.01
CA THR A 281 13.89 2.63 16.73
C THR A 281 14.65 2.07 17.93
N GLU A 282 14.32 2.50 19.15
CA GLU A 282 14.90 1.98 20.40
C GLU A 282 14.57 0.49 20.60
N ALA A 283 13.37 0.06 20.16
CA ALA A 283 12.98 -1.36 20.16
C ALA A 283 13.69 -2.19 19.07
N GLY A 284 14.55 -1.56 18.26
CA GLY A 284 15.38 -2.23 17.23
C GLY A 284 14.72 -2.35 15.86
N TYR A 285 13.60 -1.68 15.60
CA TYR A 285 13.02 -1.64 14.26
C TYR A 285 13.81 -0.70 13.34
N VAL A 286 13.90 -1.09 12.08
CA VAL A 286 14.43 -0.27 10.99
C VAL A 286 13.27 0.50 10.37
N TYR A 287 13.38 1.83 10.29
CA TYR A 287 12.45 2.65 9.53
C TYR A 287 12.64 2.39 8.03
N ILE A 288 11.65 1.78 7.39
CA ILE A 288 11.69 1.45 5.96
C ILE A 288 11.42 2.68 5.11
N GLY A 289 10.48 3.50 5.51
CA GLY A 289 9.98 4.70 4.84
C GLY A 289 8.46 4.73 4.85
N MET A 290 7.88 5.90 4.56
CA MET A 290 6.43 6.04 4.42
C MET A 290 5.64 5.32 5.53
N ASP A 291 5.98 5.61 6.77
CA ASP A 291 5.27 5.09 7.94
C ASP A 291 5.46 3.58 8.20
N HIS A 292 6.40 2.91 7.54
CA HIS A 292 6.67 1.49 7.71
C HIS A 292 7.95 1.23 8.47
N PHE A 293 7.89 0.24 9.36
CA PHE A 293 9.01 -0.26 10.14
C PHE A 293 9.08 -1.78 9.99
N ALA A 294 10.29 -2.32 10.08
CA ALA A 294 10.51 -3.76 10.04
C ALA A 294 11.66 -4.16 10.96
N LEU A 295 11.64 -5.38 11.48
CA LEU A 295 12.80 -5.95 12.18
C LEU A 295 14.00 -6.03 11.24
N PRO A 296 15.25 -5.96 11.73
CA PRO A 296 16.44 -5.93 10.90
C PRO A 296 16.60 -7.12 9.94
N ASP A 297 16.07 -8.29 10.33
CA ASP A 297 16.14 -9.53 9.56
C ASP A 297 14.92 -9.76 8.66
N ASP A 298 13.89 -8.91 8.74
CA ASP A 298 12.76 -8.97 7.83
C ASP A 298 13.20 -8.64 6.39
N ALA A 299 12.57 -9.30 5.45
CA ALA A 299 12.88 -9.18 4.03
C ALA A 299 12.84 -7.73 3.50
N LEU A 300 11.95 -6.85 4.03
CA LEU A 300 11.93 -5.43 3.65
C LEU A 300 13.18 -4.67 4.12
N ALA A 301 13.62 -4.90 5.36
CA ALA A 301 14.83 -4.27 5.90
C ALA A 301 16.07 -4.76 5.16
N VAL A 302 16.13 -6.06 4.83
CA VAL A 302 17.19 -6.65 4.01
C VAL A 302 17.19 -6.03 2.61
N ALA A 303 16.03 -5.96 1.95
CA ALA A 303 15.88 -5.37 0.61
C ALA A 303 16.28 -3.90 0.59
N LYS A 304 15.93 -3.12 1.65
CA LYS A 304 16.35 -1.74 1.79
C LYS A 304 17.88 -1.61 1.84
N ARG A 305 18.55 -2.41 2.69
CA ARG A 305 20.03 -2.40 2.79
C ARG A 305 20.72 -2.78 1.49
N GLN A 306 20.08 -3.62 0.68
CA GLN A 306 20.61 -4.11 -0.60
C GLN A 306 20.21 -3.25 -1.81
N GLY A 307 19.47 -2.15 -1.60
CA GLY A 307 19.00 -1.31 -2.69
C GLY A 307 17.99 -2.00 -3.62
N ARG A 308 17.22 -2.99 -3.10
CA ARG A 308 16.25 -3.78 -3.85
C ARG A 308 14.81 -3.57 -3.39
N LEU A 309 14.55 -2.52 -2.62
CA LEU A 309 13.21 -2.18 -2.18
C LEU A 309 12.40 -1.61 -3.35
N HIS A 310 11.18 -2.06 -3.49
CA HIS A 310 10.20 -1.58 -4.46
C HIS A 310 8.93 -1.07 -3.77
N ARG A 311 8.11 -0.31 -4.51
CA ARG A 311 6.85 0.19 -4.02
C ARG A 311 5.78 0.14 -5.11
N ASN A 312 4.58 -0.34 -4.74
CA ASN A 312 3.42 -0.42 -5.61
C ASN A 312 2.13 -0.07 -4.81
N PHE A 313 0.96 -0.35 -5.37
CA PHE A 313 -0.33 -0.10 -4.71
C PHE A 313 -0.52 -0.88 -3.39
N GLN A 314 0.21 -1.96 -3.19
CA GLN A 314 0.17 -2.78 -1.97
C GLN A 314 1.13 -2.27 -0.88
N GLY A 315 1.95 -1.27 -1.17
CA GLY A 315 2.98 -0.74 -0.28
C GLY A 315 4.40 -1.11 -0.70
N TYR A 316 5.32 -1.20 0.27
CA TYR A 316 6.69 -1.67 0.01
C TYR A 316 6.73 -3.17 -0.22
N SER A 317 7.57 -3.59 -1.18
CA SER A 317 7.76 -4.97 -1.60
C SER A 317 9.23 -5.26 -1.85
N THR A 318 9.60 -6.53 -1.70
CA THR A 318 10.93 -7.06 -2.05
C THR A 318 10.99 -7.58 -3.48
N GLN A 319 9.83 -7.73 -4.12
CA GLN A 319 9.73 -8.20 -5.49
C GLN A 319 10.06 -7.07 -6.46
N ALA A 320 10.76 -7.41 -7.52
CA ALA A 320 11.05 -6.47 -8.60
C ALA A 320 9.77 -5.83 -9.13
N ASP A 321 9.90 -4.77 -9.92
CA ASP A 321 8.78 -4.01 -10.50
C ASP A 321 7.90 -4.89 -11.41
N CYS A 322 7.17 -5.82 -10.78
CA CYS A 322 6.29 -6.77 -11.44
C CYS A 322 5.07 -6.06 -12.01
N ASP A 323 4.56 -6.57 -13.12
CA ASP A 323 3.21 -6.24 -13.54
C ASP A 323 2.20 -6.75 -12.53
N LEU A 324 1.20 -5.92 -12.22
CA LEU A 324 0.18 -6.18 -11.21
C LEU A 324 -1.17 -6.41 -11.88
N ILE A 325 -1.64 -7.65 -11.86
CA ILE A 325 -3.05 -7.98 -12.17
C ILE A 325 -3.88 -7.74 -10.91
N ALA A 326 -4.84 -6.86 -11.02
CA ALA A 326 -5.76 -6.55 -9.92
C ALA A 326 -7.16 -7.05 -10.24
N LEU A 327 -7.69 -7.89 -9.36
CA LEU A 327 -8.97 -8.57 -9.49
C LEU A 327 -9.97 -8.03 -8.47
N GLY A 328 -11.23 -7.95 -8.88
CA GLY A 328 -12.32 -7.53 -8.01
C GLY A 328 -12.70 -6.05 -8.16
N VAL A 329 -13.82 -5.71 -7.52
CA VAL A 329 -14.40 -4.37 -7.57
C VAL A 329 -13.40 -3.30 -7.11
N SER A 330 -13.31 -2.20 -7.83
CA SER A 330 -12.44 -1.03 -7.57
C SER A 330 -10.92 -1.27 -7.61
N SER A 331 -10.47 -2.49 -7.83
CA SER A 331 -9.05 -2.83 -7.82
C SER A 331 -8.26 -2.05 -8.88
N ILE A 332 -6.98 -1.78 -8.58
CA ILE A 332 -6.08 -1.01 -9.46
C ILE A 332 -4.90 -1.89 -9.83
N GLY A 333 -4.69 -2.06 -11.14
CA GLY A 333 -3.61 -2.82 -11.72
C GLY A 333 -2.60 -1.97 -12.49
N ARG A 334 -1.49 -2.61 -12.87
CA ARG A 334 -0.46 -2.03 -13.73
C ARG A 334 0.11 -3.10 -14.65
N ILE A 335 0.02 -2.85 -15.96
CA ILE A 335 0.65 -3.70 -16.99
C ILE A 335 1.55 -2.83 -17.85
N GLY A 336 2.84 -3.12 -17.85
CA GLY A 336 3.83 -2.34 -18.59
C GLY A 336 3.78 -0.86 -18.21
N SER A 337 3.49 -0.02 -19.20
CA SER A 337 3.36 1.42 -19.07
C SER A 337 1.91 1.90 -18.90
N THR A 338 1.01 1.05 -18.41
CA THR A 338 -0.39 1.42 -18.20
C THR A 338 -0.85 1.13 -16.76
N TYR A 339 -1.75 1.96 -16.27
CA TYR A 339 -2.55 1.70 -15.08
C TYR A 339 -4.00 1.48 -15.48
N SER A 340 -4.70 0.60 -14.77
CA SER A 340 -6.12 0.30 -14.96
C SER A 340 -6.85 0.28 -13.62
N GLN A 341 -8.11 0.64 -13.62
CA GLN A 341 -8.99 0.51 -12.46
C GLN A 341 -10.33 -0.09 -12.85
N ASN A 342 -10.74 -1.09 -12.09
CA ASN A 342 -12.05 -1.73 -12.20
C ASN A 342 -13.19 -0.82 -11.71
N ALA A 343 -14.40 -1.13 -12.14
CA ALA A 343 -15.64 -0.50 -11.68
C ALA A 343 -15.69 -0.43 -10.15
N LYS A 344 -16.11 0.73 -9.60
CA LYS A 344 -16.09 0.99 -8.16
C LYS A 344 -17.32 0.51 -7.43
N THR A 345 -18.39 0.21 -8.12
CA THR A 345 -19.63 -0.33 -7.57
C THR A 345 -19.80 -1.80 -7.94
N MET A 346 -20.41 -2.58 -7.07
CA MET A 346 -20.68 -4.01 -7.35
C MET A 346 -21.61 -4.17 -8.56
N GLU A 347 -22.59 -3.31 -8.72
CA GLU A 347 -23.53 -3.32 -9.84
C GLU A 347 -22.79 -3.20 -11.16
N ALA A 348 -22.01 -2.12 -11.36
CA ALA A 348 -21.26 -1.93 -12.60
C ALA A 348 -20.20 -3.02 -12.84
N TYR A 349 -19.59 -3.54 -11.78
CA TYR A 349 -18.61 -4.64 -11.86
C TYR A 349 -19.27 -5.94 -12.36
N VAL A 350 -20.42 -6.28 -11.81
CA VAL A 350 -21.21 -7.47 -12.17
C VAL A 350 -21.74 -7.35 -13.60
N ASP A 351 -22.34 -6.21 -13.94
CA ASP A 351 -22.95 -5.96 -15.27
C ASP A 351 -21.92 -6.12 -16.40
N LEU A 352 -20.71 -5.59 -16.22
CA LEU A 352 -19.65 -5.73 -17.23
C LEU A 352 -19.22 -7.20 -17.40
N LEU A 353 -19.04 -7.93 -16.30
CA LEU A 353 -18.66 -9.34 -16.34
C LEU A 353 -19.78 -10.24 -16.91
N ASP A 354 -21.06 -9.90 -16.68
CA ASP A 354 -22.18 -10.62 -17.28
C ASP A 354 -22.28 -10.42 -18.78
N GLN A 355 -21.83 -9.27 -19.28
CA GLN A 355 -21.69 -8.99 -20.70
C GLN A 355 -20.42 -9.59 -21.34
N GLY A 356 -19.56 -10.23 -20.53
CA GLY A 356 -18.30 -10.84 -21.00
C GLY A 356 -17.14 -9.85 -21.16
N HIS A 357 -17.24 -8.67 -20.56
CA HIS A 357 -16.22 -7.63 -20.57
C HIS A 357 -15.37 -7.64 -19.29
N LEU A 358 -14.08 -7.29 -19.42
CA LEU A 358 -13.24 -6.95 -18.27
C LEU A 358 -13.78 -5.68 -17.61
N PRO A 359 -13.86 -5.63 -16.26
CA PRO A 359 -14.56 -4.55 -15.55
C PRO A 359 -13.73 -3.26 -15.46
N VAL A 360 -12.80 -3.02 -16.39
CA VAL A 360 -11.93 -1.85 -16.44
C VAL A 360 -12.71 -0.65 -16.97
N VAL A 361 -12.83 0.40 -16.15
CA VAL A 361 -13.62 1.59 -16.46
C VAL A 361 -12.81 2.87 -16.60
N ARG A 362 -11.56 2.86 -16.18
CA ARG A 362 -10.63 3.96 -16.34
C ARG A 362 -9.19 3.52 -16.14
N GLY A 363 -8.26 4.33 -16.57
CA GLY A 363 -6.84 4.05 -16.41
C GLY A 363 -5.98 5.20 -16.91
N LEU A 364 -4.75 4.89 -17.23
CA LEU A 364 -3.79 5.85 -17.78
C LEU A 364 -2.70 5.12 -18.56
N ALA A 365 -2.48 5.52 -19.80
CA ALA A 365 -1.25 5.19 -20.53
C ALA A 365 -0.18 6.23 -20.20
N LEU A 366 0.98 5.78 -19.70
CA LEU A 366 2.04 6.66 -19.27
C LEU A 366 2.83 7.21 -20.46
N THR A 367 3.05 8.50 -20.47
CA THR A 367 3.96 9.13 -21.42
C THR A 367 5.42 8.79 -21.08
N ARG A 368 6.34 9.05 -22.03
CA ARG A 368 7.78 8.89 -21.78
C ARG A 368 8.25 9.76 -20.59
N ASP A 369 7.76 11.00 -20.47
CA ASP A 369 8.09 11.86 -19.33
C ASP A 369 7.56 11.30 -18.02
N ASP A 370 6.35 10.72 -18.00
CA ASP A 370 5.82 10.04 -16.80
C ASP A 370 6.71 8.87 -16.37
N LEU A 371 7.19 8.08 -17.32
CA LEU A 371 8.06 6.94 -17.03
C LEU A 371 9.43 7.39 -16.46
N ILE A 372 10.01 8.46 -17.02
CA ILE A 372 11.26 9.04 -16.49
C ILE A 372 11.05 9.55 -15.07
N ARG A 373 10.02 10.38 -14.84
CA ARG A 373 9.69 10.92 -13.51
C ARG A 373 9.35 9.83 -12.51
N ARG A 374 8.61 8.80 -12.95
CA ARG A 374 8.34 7.62 -12.14
C ARG A 374 9.63 6.94 -11.67
N SER A 375 10.59 6.75 -12.57
CA SER A 375 11.89 6.15 -12.24
C SER A 375 12.62 6.97 -11.17
N VAL A 376 12.63 8.31 -11.29
CA VAL A 376 13.23 9.21 -10.31
C VAL A 376 12.51 9.16 -8.96
N ILE A 377 11.18 9.31 -8.97
CA ILE A 377 10.35 9.32 -7.75
C ILE A 377 10.48 7.98 -7.01
N MET A 378 10.43 6.85 -7.73
CA MET A 378 10.54 5.52 -7.10
C MET A 378 11.95 5.26 -6.58
N ALA A 379 13.01 5.71 -7.24
CA ALA A 379 14.37 5.62 -6.72
C ALA A 379 14.51 6.39 -5.40
N LEU A 380 14.01 7.61 -5.32
CA LEU A 380 14.03 8.40 -4.09
C LEU A 380 13.18 7.76 -2.99
N MET A 381 11.94 7.35 -3.31
CA MET A 381 11.00 6.77 -2.35
C MET A 381 11.44 5.40 -1.80
N CYS A 382 12.16 4.61 -2.59
CA CYS A 382 12.54 3.25 -2.23
C CYS A 382 13.99 3.13 -1.76
N GLN A 383 14.90 3.87 -2.38
CA GLN A 383 16.34 3.74 -2.14
C GLN A 383 16.91 4.95 -1.39
N GLY A 384 16.25 6.11 -1.45
CA GLY A 384 16.78 7.36 -0.88
C GLY A 384 17.97 7.92 -1.62
N HIS A 385 18.32 7.35 -2.76
CA HIS A 385 19.40 7.88 -3.61
C HIS A 385 19.09 7.69 -5.09
N LEU A 386 19.68 8.55 -5.90
CA LEU A 386 19.56 8.53 -7.35
C LEU A 386 20.90 8.88 -7.97
N GLN A 387 21.38 8.06 -8.91
CA GLN A 387 22.53 8.37 -9.77
C GLN A 387 22.05 8.95 -11.10
N TYR A 388 22.54 10.13 -11.49
CA TYR A 388 22.12 10.78 -12.74
C TYR A 388 22.44 9.93 -13.97
N GLU A 389 23.62 9.30 -13.98
CA GLU A 389 24.03 8.42 -15.07
C GLU A 389 23.08 7.25 -15.30
N ALA A 390 22.53 6.66 -14.24
CA ALA A 390 21.56 5.58 -14.35
C ALA A 390 20.31 6.02 -15.13
N ILE A 391 19.81 7.24 -14.87
CA ILE A 391 18.69 7.82 -15.60
C ILE A 391 19.09 8.19 -17.04
N ASN A 392 20.27 8.78 -17.20
CA ASN A 392 20.78 9.19 -18.51
C ASN A 392 20.88 7.99 -19.47
N LEU A 393 21.46 6.88 -18.99
CA LEU A 393 21.62 5.66 -19.79
C LEU A 393 20.28 4.95 -20.04
N ALA A 394 19.43 4.84 -19.01
CA ALA A 394 18.14 4.13 -19.13
C ALA A 394 17.18 4.85 -20.08
N TRP A 395 17.21 6.18 -20.12
CA TRP A 395 16.22 6.98 -20.84
C TRP A 395 16.80 7.78 -22.01
N LEU A 396 18.11 7.74 -22.24
CA LEU A 396 18.80 8.53 -23.28
C LEU A 396 18.48 10.04 -23.15
N VAL A 397 18.70 10.58 -21.97
CA VAL A 397 18.48 11.99 -21.61
C VAL A 397 19.71 12.54 -20.88
N ASP A 398 19.81 13.87 -20.77
CA ASP A 398 20.67 14.52 -19.80
C ASP A 398 19.86 14.96 -18.59
N PHE A 399 20.08 14.33 -17.43
CA PHE A 399 19.30 14.54 -16.21
C PHE A 399 19.37 16.00 -15.73
N LYS A 400 20.59 16.59 -15.73
CA LYS A 400 20.78 17.95 -15.22
C LYS A 400 20.06 18.98 -16.07
N THR A 401 20.04 18.79 -17.37
CA THR A 401 19.30 19.65 -18.30
C THR A 401 17.80 19.44 -18.16
N LEU A 402 17.35 18.18 -18.11
CA LEU A 402 15.90 17.86 -18.05
C LEU A 402 15.26 18.34 -16.74
N PHE A 403 15.96 18.22 -15.62
CA PHE A 403 15.47 18.51 -14.27
C PHE A 403 16.14 19.73 -13.62
N ALA A 404 16.60 20.69 -14.43
CA ALA A 404 17.31 21.89 -13.92
C ALA A 404 16.48 22.68 -12.88
N GLN A 405 15.16 22.82 -13.11
CA GLN A 405 14.27 23.52 -12.18
C GLN A 405 14.06 22.74 -10.89
N GLU A 406 13.92 21.43 -10.99
CA GLU A 406 13.78 20.53 -9.84
C GLU A 406 15.05 20.52 -8.98
N LEU A 407 16.22 20.52 -9.61
CA LEU A 407 17.51 20.61 -8.90
C LEU A 407 17.63 21.91 -8.11
N THR A 408 17.23 23.04 -8.69
CA THR A 408 17.19 24.33 -7.97
C THR A 408 16.24 24.29 -6.76
N GLN A 409 15.09 23.60 -6.86
CA GLN A 409 14.21 23.42 -5.70
C GLN A 409 14.86 22.53 -4.62
N LEU A 410 15.62 21.52 -5.01
CA LEU A 410 16.33 20.65 -4.06
C LEU A 410 17.49 21.35 -3.34
N GLU A 411 18.10 22.40 -3.91
CA GLU A 411 19.11 23.22 -3.20
C GLU A 411 18.56 23.83 -1.91
N ALA A 412 17.29 24.28 -1.92
CA ALA A 412 16.62 24.77 -0.72
C ALA A 412 16.39 23.65 0.32
N MET A 413 16.17 22.41 -0.10
CA MET A 413 16.06 21.25 0.79
C MET A 413 17.44 20.80 1.29
N GLN A 414 18.47 20.94 0.49
CA GLN A 414 19.86 20.71 0.92
C GLN A 414 20.29 21.68 2.03
N ALA A 415 19.96 22.96 1.90
CA ALA A 415 20.20 23.95 2.95
C ALA A 415 19.50 23.61 4.28
N GLN A 416 18.43 22.79 4.24
CA GLN A 416 17.72 22.28 5.42
C GLN A 416 18.22 20.91 5.89
N GLY A 417 19.26 20.38 5.24
CA GLY A 417 19.85 19.08 5.58
C GLY A 417 18.98 17.85 5.20
N LEU A 418 18.01 18.00 4.31
CA LEU A 418 17.11 16.89 3.90
C LEU A 418 17.71 16.06 2.76
N VAL A 419 18.47 16.67 1.88
CA VAL A 419 19.16 16.01 0.77
C VAL A 419 20.60 16.49 0.68
N GLN A 420 21.43 15.70 0.02
CA GLN A 420 22.79 16.08 -0.42
C GLN A 420 22.82 15.96 -1.94
N LEU A 421 23.16 17.04 -2.60
CA LEU A 421 23.35 17.09 -4.04
C LEU A 421 24.86 16.97 -4.35
N SER A 422 25.19 16.14 -5.31
CA SER A 422 26.56 15.96 -5.81
C SER A 422 26.60 16.10 -7.33
N GLU A 423 27.81 16.06 -7.89
CA GLU A 423 27.99 16.04 -9.34
C GLU A 423 27.35 14.82 -10.01
N SER A 424 27.20 13.70 -9.28
CA SER A 424 26.75 12.42 -9.81
C SER A 424 25.32 12.03 -9.40
N GLY A 425 24.72 12.71 -8.41
CA GLY A 425 23.40 12.24 -7.94
C GLY A 425 22.82 13.01 -6.76
N ILE A 426 21.70 12.47 -6.28
CA ILE A 426 20.93 12.95 -5.13
C ILE A 426 20.98 11.88 -4.05
N GLN A 427 21.28 12.28 -2.81
CA GLN A 427 21.20 11.43 -1.62
C GLN A 427 20.23 12.06 -0.62
N VAL A 428 19.20 11.34 -0.23
CA VAL A 428 18.30 11.70 0.87
C VAL A 428 19.03 11.41 2.18
N THR A 429 19.10 12.39 3.09
CA THR A 429 19.74 12.21 4.40
C THR A 429 18.89 11.38 5.34
N ALA A 430 19.44 10.96 6.48
CA ALA A 430 18.66 10.26 7.53
C ALA A 430 17.46 11.11 8.00
N MET A 431 17.63 12.42 8.14
CA MET A 431 16.53 13.34 8.46
C MET A 431 15.56 13.49 7.29
N GLY A 432 16.10 13.65 6.06
CA GLY A 432 15.28 13.77 4.85
C GLY A 432 14.42 12.54 4.55
N TRP A 433 14.81 11.36 5.07
CA TRP A 433 14.06 10.13 4.87
C TRP A 433 12.65 10.20 5.48
N PHE A 434 12.46 10.92 6.56
CA PHE A 434 11.13 11.18 7.14
C PHE A 434 10.26 12.06 6.25
N PHE A 435 10.89 12.90 5.42
CA PHE A 435 10.25 13.82 4.50
C PHE A 435 10.39 13.40 3.03
N VAL A 436 10.72 12.13 2.77
CA VAL A 436 11.02 11.65 1.41
C VAL A 436 9.88 11.89 0.41
N ARG A 437 8.62 11.91 0.88
CA ARG A 437 7.47 12.32 0.05
C ARG A 437 7.64 13.75 -0.48
N GLY A 438 8.05 14.68 0.39
CA GLY A 438 8.32 16.07 0.01
C GLY A 438 9.45 16.19 -1.00
N VAL A 439 10.50 15.41 -0.84
CA VAL A 439 11.61 15.34 -1.80
C VAL A 439 11.12 14.79 -3.15
N ALA A 440 10.36 13.69 -3.14
CA ALA A 440 9.82 13.10 -4.35
C ALA A 440 8.82 14.01 -5.08
N MET A 441 8.03 14.81 -4.33
CA MET A 441 7.06 15.76 -4.89
C MET A 441 7.70 16.83 -5.77
N VAL A 442 8.98 17.12 -5.62
CA VAL A 442 9.71 18.06 -6.47
C VAL A 442 9.65 17.61 -7.93
N PHE A 443 9.70 16.30 -8.17
CA PHE A 443 9.68 15.70 -9.51
C PHE A 443 8.26 15.41 -10.04
N ASP A 444 7.21 15.67 -9.22
CA ASP A 444 5.82 15.44 -9.61
C ASP A 444 5.25 16.64 -10.36
N ARG A 445 5.22 16.56 -11.69
CA ARG A 445 4.69 17.64 -12.54
C ARG A 445 3.20 17.93 -12.30
N TYR A 446 2.42 16.92 -11.87
CA TYR A 446 0.99 17.08 -11.65
C TYR A 446 0.70 17.81 -10.35
N VAL A 447 1.45 17.51 -9.28
CA VAL A 447 1.36 18.25 -8.01
C VAL A 447 1.86 19.68 -8.20
N GLN A 448 2.92 19.90 -8.97
CA GLN A 448 3.43 21.24 -9.27
C GLN A 448 2.39 22.11 -10.00
N ALA A 449 1.62 21.52 -10.94
CA ALA A 449 0.56 22.20 -11.66
C ALA A 449 -0.69 22.49 -10.77
N ASP A 450 -0.95 21.66 -9.76
CA ASP A 450 -2.18 21.64 -8.97
C ASP A 450 -1.99 22.03 -7.49
N ARG A 451 -1.08 22.94 -7.18
CA ARG A 451 -0.72 23.32 -5.79
C ARG A 451 -1.90 23.66 -4.85
N ASN A 452 -3.07 23.96 -5.40
CA ASN A 452 -4.26 24.36 -4.61
C ASN A 452 -5.24 23.20 -4.33
N ARG A 453 -4.92 21.95 -4.68
CA ARG A 453 -5.85 20.81 -4.52
C ARG A 453 -5.53 19.99 -3.26
N SER A 454 -6.34 20.13 -2.23
CA SER A 454 -6.31 19.35 -0.97
C SER A 454 -6.80 17.89 -1.15
N ARG A 455 -6.34 17.20 -2.22
CA ARG A 455 -6.81 15.82 -2.55
C ARG A 455 -6.10 14.73 -1.77
N PHE A 456 -4.94 15.00 -1.24
CA PHE A 456 -4.08 14.04 -0.58
C PHE A 456 -4.08 14.20 0.94
N SER A 457 -3.73 13.12 1.65
CA SER A 457 -3.40 13.22 3.06
C SER A 457 -2.16 14.11 3.25
N LYS A 458 -2.06 14.75 4.40
CA LYS A 458 -0.86 15.49 4.77
C LYS A 458 0.39 14.59 4.79
N ILE A 459 1.57 15.17 4.54
CA ILE A 459 2.83 14.43 4.52
C ILE A 459 3.18 13.92 5.92
N ILE A 460 2.76 14.66 6.94
CA ILE A 460 2.97 14.36 8.36
C ILE A 460 1.62 14.20 9.06
#